data_edae9f0b9a898842c44e982b57d595b8
#
_entry.id   edae9f0b9a898842c44e982b57d595b8
#
_cell.length_a   1.000
_cell.length_b   1.000
_cell.length_c   1.000
_cell.angle_alpha   90.00
_cell.angle_beta   90.00
_cell.angle_gamma   90.00
#
_symmetry.space_group_name_H-M   'P 1'
#
loop_
_entity.id
_entity.type
_entity.pdbx_description
1 polymer ?
#
loop_
_entity_poly.entity_id
_entity_poly.type
_entity_poly.pdbx_seq_one_letter_code
_entity_poly.pdbx_strand_id
1 'polypeptide(L)'
;MVSEERDLSSLVNRLNKKGSDDKLMADILNVYNSAYLKASQRLANYQYDPVPAKWDKLIAELEGIQRMYDIVNRNAYAIRTVKPVNVYPRLMATRDSAANDFYYYASDQMLLNTRQGNREAFYGFDKAQQYVPNYRDAAARMKEAFDKSIVQVLVNNFEYDVMGMGNFGWSSLNGRDRQYHSNMIRDLGGQGSNSIPARFYDQYELRRNGKSPDYVVDLIWRNVRFDQGLDRSRNYNRSKKIETGKDTANKPIYTTVMATVYVTERELTATGDLNVIITNTDNREQVLWDRLPSNYRYTYEYAKYTGDKRALEDSDWTLINRNNNQPLPSRDEAMGELIRKVYDQTVNRIRNTVSW
;
A
#
# COMPACT_ATOMS: atom_id res chain seq x y z
N MET A 1 21.22 -1.57 27.78
CA MET A 1 20.48 -0.65 28.69
C MET A 1 19.06 -1.09 29.02
N VAL A 2 18.23 -1.58 28.11
CA VAL A 2 16.83 -1.95 28.40
C VAL A 2 16.70 -3.07 29.44
N SER A 3 17.61 -4.03 29.50
CA SER A 3 17.65 -5.08 30.54
C SER A 3 18.00 -4.52 31.90
N GLU A 4 19.05 -3.72 31.98
CA GLU A 4 19.51 -3.11 33.23
C GLU A 4 18.47 -2.11 33.79
N GLU A 5 17.76 -1.39 32.94
CA GLU A 5 16.64 -0.51 33.35
C GLU A 5 15.48 -1.30 33.98
N ARG A 6 15.14 -2.45 33.41
CA ARG A 6 14.10 -3.36 33.96
C ARG A 6 14.52 -3.94 35.32
N ASP A 7 15.75 -4.41 35.41
CA ASP A 7 16.29 -4.96 36.66
C ASP A 7 16.31 -3.90 37.73
N LEU A 8 16.81 -2.69 37.41
CA LEU A 8 16.83 -1.56 38.32
C LEU A 8 15.43 -1.18 38.80
N SER A 9 14.46 -1.08 37.87
CA SER A 9 13.07 -0.78 38.22
C SER A 9 12.44 -1.84 39.11
N SER A 10 12.71 -3.12 38.85
CA SER A 10 12.24 -4.22 39.69
C SER A 10 12.79 -4.16 41.13
N LEU A 11 14.10 -3.91 41.24
CA LEU A 11 14.77 -3.79 42.54
C LEU A 11 14.24 -2.59 43.34
N VAL A 12 14.11 -1.41 42.71
CA VAL A 12 13.57 -0.20 43.34
C VAL A 12 12.10 -0.42 43.78
N ASN A 13 11.29 -1.07 42.96
CA ASN A 13 9.92 -1.39 43.35
C ASN A 13 9.83 -2.36 44.52
N ARG A 14 10.76 -3.32 44.61
CA ARG A 14 10.85 -4.23 45.82
C ARG A 14 11.27 -3.46 47.07
N LEU A 15 12.24 -2.52 46.93
CA LEU A 15 12.68 -1.64 48.00
C LEU A 15 11.53 -0.74 48.48
N ASN A 16 10.69 -0.23 47.61
CA ASN A 16 9.50 0.56 47.94
C ASN A 16 8.50 -0.22 48.79
N LYS A 17 8.39 -1.55 48.58
CA LYS A 17 7.47 -2.42 49.33
C LYS A 17 8.03 -2.87 50.70
N LYS A 18 9.34 -3.10 50.79
CA LYS A 18 9.99 -3.65 51.99
C LYS A 18 10.50 -2.58 52.94
N GLY A 19 10.68 -1.35 52.49
CA GLY A 19 11.37 -0.31 53.21
C GLY A 19 12.91 -0.46 53.11
N SER A 20 13.65 -0.02 54.15
CA SER A 20 15.12 -0.11 54.13
C SER A 20 15.56 -1.59 54.17
N ASP A 21 16.32 -2.00 53.14
CA ASP A 21 16.90 -3.35 53.00
C ASP A 21 18.30 -3.23 52.41
N ASP A 22 19.33 -3.46 53.22
CA ASP A 22 20.74 -3.24 52.85
C ASP A 22 21.16 -4.12 51.67
N LYS A 23 20.64 -5.33 51.53
CA LYS A 23 20.95 -6.21 50.41
C LYS A 23 20.37 -5.68 49.12
N LEU A 24 19.12 -5.24 49.12
CA LEU A 24 18.48 -4.63 47.94
C LEU A 24 19.18 -3.32 47.56
N MET A 25 19.60 -2.53 48.53
CA MET A 25 20.37 -1.30 48.24
C MET A 25 21.71 -1.58 47.60
N ALA A 26 22.45 -2.61 48.05
CA ALA A 26 23.70 -3.06 47.45
C ALA A 26 23.48 -3.58 46.00
N ASP A 27 22.43 -4.36 45.75
CA ASP A 27 22.07 -4.85 44.42
C ASP A 27 21.75 -3.68 43.45
N ILE A 28 20.96 -2.71 43.93
CA ILE A 28 20.64 -1.49 43.13
C ILE A 28 21.91 -0.71 42.79
N LEU A 29 22.81 -0.50 43.75
CA LEU A 29 24.10 0.19 43.52
C LEU A 29 24.94 -0.54 42.49
N ASN A 30 25.06 -1.86 42.57
CA ASN A 30 25.84 -2.67 41.64
C ASN A 30 25.29 -2.61 40.19
N VAL A 31 23.97 -2.78 40.03
CA VAL A 31 23.31 -2.71 38.71
C VAL A 31 23.46 -1.34 38.14
N TYR A 32 23.21 -0.27 38.90
CA TYR A 32 23.37 1.11 38.41
C TYR A 32 24.80 1.41 37.97
N ASN A 33 25.80 1.11 38.82
CA ASN A 33 27.20 1.42 38.53
C ASN A 33 27.71 0.65 37.30
N SER A 34 27.36 -0.63 37.17
CA SER A 34 27.72 -1.43 36.01
C SER A 34 27.11 -0.88 34.72
N ALA A 35 25.82 -0.52 34.75
CA ALA A 35 25.13 0.05 33.60
C ALA A 35 25.67 1.44 33.21
N TYR A 36 25.90 2.30 34.23
CA TYR A 36 26.46 3.64 34.03
C TYR A 36 27.88 3.60 33.43
N LEU A 37 28.74 2.68 33.93
CA LEU A 37 30.10 2.51 33.40
C LEU A 37 30.08 2.08 31.93
N LYS A 38 29.26 1.08 31.59
CA LYS A 38 29.11 0.63 30.19
C LYS A 38 28.58 1.74 29.29
N ALA A 39 27.59 2.50 29.74
CA ALA A 39 27.03 3.62 28.99
C ALA A 39 28.08 4.73 28.80
N SER A 40 28.85 5.06 29.83
CA SER A 40 29.91 6.06 29.78
C SER A 40 31.03 5.68 28.79
N GLN A 41 31.41 4.39 28.75
CA GLN A 41 32.37 3.88 27.77
C GLN A 41 31.83 4.00 26.33
N ARG A 42 30.55 3.66 26.08
CA ARG A 42 29.93 3.84 24.78
C ARG A 42 29.84 5.30 24.38
N LEU A 43 29.46 6.20 25.30
CA LEU A 43 29.43 7.63 25.05
C LEU A 43 30.81 8.16 24.62
N ALA A 44 31.89 7.70 25.28
CA ALA A 44 33.26 8.07 24.90
C ALA A 44 33.63 7.61 23.49
N ASN A 45 33.20 6.40 23.11
CA ASN A 45 33.49 5.87 21.78
C ASN A 45 32.67 6.59 20.69
N TYR A 46 31.38 6.87 20.91
CA TYR A 46 30.50 7.51 19.92
C TYR A 46 30.86 8.97 19.62
N GLN A 47 31.65 9.63 20.46
CA GLN A 47 32.13 10.97 20.17
C GLN A 47 32.98 11.05 18.90
N TYR A 48 33.64 9.95 18.53
CA TYR A 48 34.48 9.84 17.34
C TYR A 48 33.75 9.39 16.09
N ASP A 49 32.47 9.01 16.21
CA ASP A 49 31.66 8.66 15.06
C ASP A 49 31.45 9.90 14.16
N PRO A 50 31.27 9.69 12.84
CA PRO A 50 31.06 10.81 11.92
C PRO A 50 29.72 11.52 12.18
N VAL A 51 29.75 12.84 11.98
CA VAL A 51 28.55 13.70 11.99
C VAL A 51 27.76 13.43 10.68
N PRO A 52 26.41 13.35 10.72
CA PRO A 52 25.53 13.52 11.89
C PRO A 52 25.20 12.23 12.67
N ALA A 53 25.66 11.06 12.21
CA ALA A 53 25.26 9.75 12.74
C ALA A 53 25.56 9.53 14.23
N LYS A 54 26.57 10.20 14.77
CA LYS A 54 26.94 10.12 16.20
C LYS A 54 25.82 10.54 17.15
N TRP A 55 24.97 11.48 16.74
CA TRP A 55 24.02 12.14 17.62
C TRP A 55 22.91 11.20 18.10
N ASP A 56 22.34 10.38 17.21
CA ASP A 56 21.32 9.39 17.60
C ASP A 56 21.84 8.45 18.70
N LYS A 57 23.12 8.02 18.59
CA LYS A 57 23.75 7.10 19.55
C LYS A 57 24.03 7.80 20.88
N LEU A 58 24.59 9.03 20.84
CA LEU A 58 24.89 9.80 22.05
C LEU A 58 23.62 10.12 22.85
N ILE A 59 22.57 10.56 22.18
CA ILE A 59 21.29 10.91 22.79
C ILE A 59 20.62 9.66 23.38
N ALA A 60 20.58 8.54 22.66
CA ALA A 60 20.00 7.30 23.16
C ALA A 60 20.68 6.79 24.45
N GLU A 61 22.02 6.91 24.53
CA GLU A 61 22.76 6.54 25.75
C GLU A 61 22.48 7.50 26.91
N LEU A 62 22.47 8.81 26.66
CA LEU A 62 22.15 9.82 27.68
C LEU A 62 20.72 9.67 28.19
N GLU A 63 19.76 9.40 27.31
CA GLU A 63 18.38 9.11 27.69
C GLU A 63 18.29 7.86 28.57
N GLY A 64 19.04 6.81 28.25
CA GLY A 64 19.10 5.61 29.08
C GLY A 64 19.65 5.91 30.48
N ILE A 65 20.73 6.69 30.60
CA ILE A 65 21.27 7.12 31.89
C ILE A 65 20.24 7.98 32.64
N GLN A 66 19.55 8.89 31.97
CA GLN A 66 18.52 9.72 32.59
C GLN A 66 17.34 8.88 33.11
N ARG A 67 16.87 7.89 32.34
CA ARG A 67 15.83 6.96 32.83
C ARG A 67 16.27 6.18 34.06
N MET A 68 17.53 5.73 34.12
CA MET A 68 18.07 5.09 35.34
C MET A 68 18.10 6.05 36.54
N TYR A 69 18.52 7.32 36.31
CA TYR A 69 18.43 8.37 37.31
C TYR A 69 16.99 8.52 37.84
N ASP A 70 16.02 8.64 36.93
CA ASP A 70 14.61 8.83 37.26
C ASP A 70 14.05 7.63 38.03
N ILE A 71 14.47 6.38 37.74
CA ILE A 71 14.07 5.17 38.43
C ILE A 71 14.59 5.20 39.88
N VAL A 72 15.88 5.49 40.07
CA VAL A 72 16.51 5.54 41.42
C VAL A 72 15.93 6.68 42.25
N ASN A 73 15.63 7.81 41.63
CA ASN A 73 15.10 9.01 42.28
C ASN A 73 13.67 8.80 42.88
N ARG A 74 12.99 7.73 42.47
CA ARG A 74 11.66 7.37 43.04
C ARG A 74 11.71 6.82 44.47
N ASN A 75 12.89 6.52 45.04
CA ASN A 75 13.06 5.98 46.36
C ASN A 75 14.12 6.73 47.18
N ALA A 76 13.74 7.25 48.34
CA ALA A 76 14.60 8.06 49.18
C ALA A 76 15.85 7.32 49.72
N TYR A 77 15.74 6.01 49.94
CA TYR A 77 16.89 5.20 50.38
C TYR A 77 17.83 4.91 49.21
N ALA A 78 17.26 4.55 48.02
CA ALA A 78 18.05 4.28 46.84
C ALA A 78 18.87 5.51 46.37
N ILE A 79 18.31 6.71 46.38
CA ILE A 79 19.00 7.93 45.95
C ILE A 79 20.17 8.28 46.89
N ARG A 80 20.03 8.07 48.21
CA ARG A 80 21.11 8.33 49.17
C ARG A 80 22.27 7.35 49.00
N THR A 81 21.98 6.10 48.68
CA THR A 81 22.98 5.05 48.53
C THR A 81 23.70 5.15 47.17
N VAL A 82 22.94 5.27 46.08
CA VAL A 82 23.47 5.25 44.72
C VAL A 82 24.08 6.60 44.31
N LYS A 83 23.51 7.71 44.75
CA LYS A 83 23.86 9.07 44.32
C LYS A 83 23.92 9.18 42.79
N PRO A 84 22.80 8.91 42.12
CA PRO A 84 22.76 8.78 40.69
C PRO A 84 23.11 10.13 40.00
N VAL A 85 23.74 10.05 38.81
CA VAL A 85 24.14 11.22 38.03
C VAL A 85 22.95 11.72 37.24
N ASN A 86 22.57 12.99 37.46
CA ASN A 86 21.59 13.67 36.60
C ASN A 86 22.29 14.16 35.33
N VAL A 87 21.97 13.54 34.21
CA VAL A 87 22.54 13.90 32.89
C VAL A 87 21.60 14.77 32.05
N TYR A 88 20.45 15.18 32.58
CA TYR A 88 19.46 15.97 31.84
C TYR A 88 20.03 17.24 31.21
N PRO A 89 20.87 18.09 31.94
CA PRO A 89 21.46 19.26 31.30
C PRO A 89 22.37 18.90 30.12
N ARG A 90 23.18 17.84 30.25
CA ARG A 90 24.03 17.34 29.18
C ARG A 90 23.20 16.77 28.01
N LEU A 91 22.11 16.08 28.29
CA LEU A 91 21.19 15.57 27.27
C LEU A 91 20.59 16.72 26.45
N MET A 92 20.12 17.79 27.12
CA MET A 92 19.58 18.97 26.43
C MET A 92 20.64 19.65 25.55
N ALA A 93 21.84 19.92 26.09
CA ALA A 93 22.92 20.50 25.32
C ALA A 93 23.35 19.63 24.12
N THR A 94 23.30 18.31 24.27
CA THR A 94 23.57 17.36 23.18
C THR A 94 22.49 17.41 22.11
N ARG A 95 21.21 17.52 22.49
CA ARG A 95 20.10 17.70 21.55
C ARG A 95 20.21 19.01 20.77
N ASP A 96 20.57 20.11 21.45
CA ASP A 96 20.79 21.40 20.80
C ASP A 96 21.92 21.33 19.77
N SER A 97 23.02 20.68 20.14
CA SER A 97 24.15 20.46 19.22
C SER A 97 23.76 19.59 18.03
N ALA A 98 23.01 18.52 18.28
CA ALA A 98 22.48 17.66 17.23
C ALA A 98 21.57 18.42 16.26
N ALA A 99 20.60 19.17 16.79
CA ALA A 99 19.69 19.99 15.99
C ALA A 99 20.46 21.00 15.13
N ASN A 100 21.51 21.63 15.70
CA ASN A 100 22.36 22.56 14.97
C ASN A 100 23.13 21.90 13.81
N ASP A 101 23.73 20.74 14.04
CA ASP A 101 24.50 20.03 13.02
C ASP A 101 23.58 19.50 11.90
N PHE A 102 22.42 18.93 12.24
CA PHE A 102 21.42 18.48 11.25
C PHE A 102 20.86 19.66 10.44
N TYR A 103 20.63 20.81 11.08
CA TYR A 103 20.17 22.01 10.39
C TYR A 103 21.18 22.51 9.37
N TYR A 104 22.46 22.59 9.73
CA TYR A 104 23.51 23.02 8.78
C TYR A 104 23.74 21.98 7.69
N TYR A 105 23.78 20.69 8.03
CA TYR A 105 23.85 19.62 7.03
C TYR A 105 22.71 19.75 6.01
N ALA A 106 21.48 19.92 6.47
CA ALA A 106 20.32 20.08 5.59
C ALA A 106 20.43 21.36 4.73
N SER A 107 20.93 22.44 5.30
CA SER A 107 21.14 23.69 4.55
C SER A 107 22.17 23.52 3.45
N ASP A 108 23.27 22.81 3.70
CA ASP A 108 24.29 22.49 2.70
C ASP A 108 23.75 21.60 1.59
N GLN A 109 22.92 20.61 1.94
CA GLN A 109 22.26 19.76 0.95
C GLN A 109 21.30 20.55 0.03
N MET A 110 20.56 21.54 0.56
CA MET A 110 19.72 22.41 -0.26
C MET A 110 20.53 23.26 -1.25
N LEU A 111 21.75 23.67 -0.90
CA LEU A 111 22.63 24.46 -1.77
C LEU A 111 23.06 23.69 -3.03
N LEU A 112 23.06 22.36 -3.00
CA LEU A 112 23.35 21.53 -4.17
C LEU A 112 22.30 21.70 -5.27
N ASN A 113 21.12 22.22 -4.93
CA ASN A 113 19.98 22.45 -5.82
C ASN A 113 19.61 21.24 -6.70
N THR A 114 19.86 20.04 -6.19
CA THR A 114 19.46 18.78 -6.81
C THR A 114 18.25 18.19 -6.07
N ARG A 115 17.46 17.37 -6.75
CA ARG A 115 16.33 16.66 -6.11
C ARG A 115 16.81 15.82 -4.93
N GLN A 116 17.90 15.06 -5.12
CA GLN A 116 18.53 14.27 -4.07
C GLN A 116 18.95 15.14 -2.88
N GLY A 117 19.64 16.26 -3.13
CA GLY A 117 20.03 17.18 -2.07
C GLY A 117 18.83 17.75 -1.31
N ASN A 118 17.76 18.12 -2.01
CA ASN A 118 16.53 18.59 -1.35
C ASN A 118 15.86 17.49 -0.52
N ARG A 119 15.89 16.24 -0.97
CA ARG A 119 15.40 15.10 -0.18
C ARG A 119 16.22 14.89 1.10
N GLU A 120 17.54 14.91 1.00
CA GLU A 120 18.43 14.81 2.16
C GLU A 120 18.24 16.00 3.12
N ALA A 121 18.02 17.19 2.58
CA ALA A 121 17.70 18.39 3.36
C ALA A 121 16.38 18.24 4.13
N PHE A 122 15.34 17.71 3.50
CA PHE A 122 14.08 17.43 4.18
C PHE A 122 14.27 16.55 5.41
N TYR A 123 14.99 15.43 5.28
CA TYR A 123 15.27 14.55 6.42
C TYR A 123 16.15 15.20 7.47
N GLY A 124 17.13 16.02 7.06
CA GLY A 124 18.00 16.74 8.00
C GLY A 124 17.23 17.78 8.83
N PHE A 125 16.34 18.57 8.21
CA PHE A 125 15.48 19.51 8.94
C PHE A 125 14.46 18.80 9.83
N ASP A 126 13.89 17.66 9.40
CA ASP A 126 13.01 16.83 10.22
C ASP A 126 13.73 16.33 11.47
N LYS A 127 14.94 15.82 11.33
CA LYS A 127 15.81 15.41 12.45
C LYS A 127 16.12 16.57 13.40
N ALA A 128 16.43 17.74 12.88
CA ALA A 128 16.67 18.91 13.71
C ALA A 128 15.46 19.23 14.60
N GLN A 129 14.23 19.15 14.05
CA GLN A 129 13.01 19.36 14.80
C GLN A 129 12.65 18.23 15.77
N GLN A 130 13.02 16.99 15.47
CA GLN A 130 12.85 15.86 16.40
C GLN A 130 13.68 16.04 17.67
N TYR A 131 14.90 16.61 17.55
CA TYR A 131 15.74 16.87 18.72
C TYR A 131 15.33 18.12 19.48
N VAL A 132 15.02 19.20 18.78
CA VAL A 132 14.57 20.47 19.36
C VAL A 132 13.34 20.97 18.60
N PRO A 133 12.14 20.84 19.17
CA PRO A 133 10.91 21.33 18.54
C PRO A 133 11.01 22.82 18.21
N ASN A 134 10.55 23.20 17.01
CA ASN A 134 10.58 24.55 16.48
C ASN A 134 12.00 25.14 16.38
N TYR A 135 12.99 24.29 16.06
CA TYR A 135 14.37 24.75 15.90
C TYR A 135 14.50 25.74 14.74
N ARG A 136 14.78 27.01 15.03
CA ARG A 136 14.91 28.10 14.05
C ARG A 136 13.76 28.10 13.02
N ASP A 137 14.08 28.18 11.73
CA ASP A 137 13.17 28.09 10.59
C ASP A 137 13.13 26.69 9.95
N ALA A 138 13.59 25.65 10.65
CA ALA A 138 13.67 24.28 10.12
C ALA A 138 12.34 23.76 9.56
N ALA A 139 11.18 24.10 10.18
CA ALA A 139 9.87 23.72 9.69
C ALA A 139 9.56 24.32 8.31
N ALA A 140 9.87 25.58 8.11
CA ALA A 140 9.65 26.26 6.82
C ALA A 140 10.58 25.72 5.75
N ARG A 141 11.88 25.52 6.08
CA ARG A 141 12.85 24.94 5.16
C ARG A 141 12.58 23.47 4.84
N MET A 142 12.10 22.70 5.79
CA MET A 142 11.67 21.32 5.55
C MET A 142 10.57 21.27 4.50
N LYS A 143 9.58 22.16 4.58
CA LYS A 143 8.51 22.26 3.57
C LYS A 143 9.07 22.68 2.20
N GLU A 144 9.97 23.68 2.16
CA GLU A 144 10.62 24.09 0.92
C GLU A 144 11.44 22.96 0.29
N ALA A 145 12.21 22.23 1.09
CA ALA A 145 12.98 21.08 0.65
C ALA A 145 12.08 19.96 0.12
N PHE A 146 10.95 19.68 0.78
CA PHE A 146 9.94 18.74 0.30
C PHE A 146 9.42 19.16 -1.08
N ASP A 147 8.96 20.40 -1.22
CA ASP A 147 8.39 20.90 -2.48
C ASP A 147 9.38 20.82 -3.66
N LYS A 148 10.68 21.08 -3.39
CA LYS A 148 11.77 20.96 -4.37
C LYS A 148 12.21 19.51 -4.66
N SER A 149 11.90 18.57 -3.78
CA SER A 149 12.23 17.16 -3.93
C SER A 149 11.15 16.33 -4.60
N ILE A 150 9.95 16.92 -4.83
CA ILE A 150 8.82 16.22 -5.44
C ILE A 150 9.16 15.70 -6.83
N VAL A 151 8.94 14.42 -7.02
CA VAL A 151 9.08 13.74 -8.32
C VAL A 151 7.89 14.07 -9.21
N GLN A 152 8.14 14.49 -10.46
CA GLN A 152 7.11 14.75 -11.46
C GLN A 152 6.95 13.53 -12.34
N VAL A 153 5.77 12.92 -12.37
CA VAL A 153 5.51 11.68 -13.09
C VAL A 153 4.44 11.91 -14.14
N LEU A 154 4.80 11.71 -15.40
CA LEU A 154 3.85 11.66 -16.51
C LEU A 154 3.28 10.24 -16.59
N VAL A 155 1.96 10.09 -16.53
CA VAL A 155 1.28 8.83 -16.81
C VAL A 155 0.61 8.96 -18.18
N ASN A 156 1.10 8.21 -19.15
CA ASN A 156 0.52 8.19 -20.49
C ASN A 156 -0.82 7.43 -20.51
N ASN A 157 -1.68 7.77 -21.46
CA ASN A 157 -2.92 7.04 -21.68
C ASN A 157 -2.63 5.57 -22.02
N PHE A 158 -3.63 4.72 -21.84
CA PHE A 158 -3.52 3.33 -22.30
C PHE A 158 -3.29 3.30 -23.81
N GLU A 159 -2.26 2.56 -24.22
CA GLU A 159 -1.96 2.25 -25.61
C GLU A 159 -2.28 0.79 -25.90
N TYR A 160 -2.60 0.51 -27.14
CA TYR A 160 -2.94 -0.84 -27.61
C TYR A 160 -2.00 -1.23 -28.74
N ASP A 161 -1.25 -2.32 -28.55
CA ASP A 161 -0.36 -2.84 -29.59
C ASP A 161 -1.19 -3.53 -30.70
N VAL A 162 -1.25 -2.88 -31.84
CA VAL A 162 -2.12 -3.24 -32.97
C VAL A 162 -1.55 -4.39 -33.83
N MET A 163 -0.28 -4.80 -33.62
CA MET A 163 0.38 -5.80 -34.49
C MET A 163 -0.22 -7.23 -34.40
N GLY A 164 -1.04 -7.53 -33.40
CA GLY A 164 -1.75 -8.83 -33.30
C GLY A 164 -3.25 -8.78 -33.57
N MET A 165 -3.77 -7.60 -33.84
CA MET A 165 -5.20 -7.36 -33.97
C MET A 165 -5.52 -6.99 -35.40
N GLY A 166 -6.00 -7.93 -36.20
CA GLY A 166 -6.52 -7.61 -37.53
C GLY A 166 -7.47 -6.42 -37.47
N ASN A 167 -7.58 -5.70 -38.56
CA ASN A 167 -8.31 -4.48 -38.96
C ASN A 167 -9.60 -4.09 -38.17
N PHE A 168 -9.60 -4.24 -36.84
CA PHE A 168 -10.71 -3.88 -35.97
C PHE A 168 -10.50 -2.47 -35.43
N GLY A 169 -11.27 -1.54 -35.93
CA GLY A 169 -11.26 -0.14 -35.55
C GLY A 169 -11.38 0.08 -34.03
N TRP A 170 -10.24 0.26 -33.39
CA TRP A 170 -10.08 0.63 -31.98
C TRP A 170 -10.37 2.11 -31.72
N SER A 171 -10.94 2.80 -32.70
CA SER A 171 -11.27 4.22 -32.57
C SER A 171 -12.40 4.54 -31.58
N SER A 172 -12.93 3.54 -30.91
CA SER A 172 -14.05 3.74 -29.98
C SER A 172 -14.12 2.77 -28.82
N LEU A 173 -13.08 2.72 -28.01
CA LEU A 173 -13.30 2.40 -26.59
C LEU A 173 -13.97 3.61 -25.96
N ASN A 174 -15.27 3.75 -26.08
CA ASN A 174 -16.20 4.83 -25.68
C ASN A 174 -15.79 5.71 -24.48
N GLY A 175 -14.49 6.05 -24.33
CA GLY A 175 -13.93 6.90 -23.27
C GLY A 175 -13.80 6.21 -21.92
N ARG A 176 -14.09 4.91 -21.75
CA ARG A 176 -13.92 4.18 -20.48
C ARG A 176 -12.45 4.06 -20.07
N ASP A 177 -11.56 3.86 -21.03
CA ASP A 177 -10.12 3.86 -20.83
C ASP A 177 -9.62 5.21 -20.27
N ARG A 178 -10.15 6.32 -20.77
CA ARG A 178 -9.86 7.67 -20.25
C ARG A 178 -10.35 7.83 -18.82
N GLN A 179 -11.51 7.27 -18.49
CA GLN A 179 -12.02 7.32 -17.12
C GLN A 179 -11.12 6.52 -16.16
N TYR A 180 -10.70 5.32 -16.56
CA TYR A 180 -9.76 4.52 -15.76
C TYR A 180 -8.41 5.23 -15.59
N HIS A 181 -7.90 5.86 -16.66
CA HIS A 181 -6.66 6.64 -16.61
C HIS A 181 -6.78 7.84 -15.66
N SER A 182 -7.84 8.64 -15.78
CA SER A 182 -8.07 9.78 -14.86
C SER A 182 -8.25 9.35 -13.42
N ASN A 183 -8.95 8.24 -13.16
CA ASN A 183 -9.07 7.65 -11.84
C ASN A 183 -7.70 7.20 -11.31
N MET A 184 -6.88 6.59 -12.15
CA MET A 184 -5.53 6.13 -11.78
C MET A 184 -4.64 7.29 -11.35
N ILE A 185 -4.61 8.40 -12.08
CA ILE A 185 -3.86 9.61 -11.70
C ILE A 185 -4.33 10.12 -10.34
N ARG A 186 -5.63 10.18 -10.11
CA ARG A 186 -6.20 10.61 -8.82
C ARG A 186 -5.81 9.64 -7.70
N ASP A 187 -5.92 8.35 -7.92
CA ASP A 187 -5.65 7.32 -6.91
C ASP A 187 -4.16 7.19 -6.62
N LEU A 188 -3.28 7.47 -7.59
CA LEU A 188 -1.83 7.62 -7.39
C LEU A 188 -1.47 8.80 -6.49
N GLY A 189 -2.37 9.77 -6.31
CA GLY A 189 -2.17 10.93 -5.44
C GLY A 189 -2.34 12.28 -6.15
N GLY A 190 -2.48 12.30 -7.49
CA GLY A 190 -2.71 13.50 -8.29
C GLY A 190 -1.84 14.69 -7.87
N GLN A 191 -2.40 15.90 -7.97
CA GLN A 191 -1.74 17.15 -7.53
C GLN A 191 -1.94 17.46 -6.04
N GLY A 192 -2.87 16.77 -5.34
CA GLY A 192 -3.38 17.16 -4.03
C GLY A 192 -2.78 16.43 -2.83
N SER A 193 -2.01 15.38 -3.00
CA SER A 193 -1.45 14.61 -1.88
C SER A 193 -0.17 15.24 -1.33
N ASN A 194 -0.26 15.83 -0.15
CA ASN A 194 0.91 16.40 0.55
C ASN A 194 1.78 15.35 1.24
N SER A 195 1.34 14.08 1.28
CA SER A 195 2.03 12.99 1.97
C SER A 195 2.91 12.13 1.06
N ILE A 196 2.75 12.23 -0.27
CA ILE A 196 3.50 11.45 -1.24
C ILE A 196 4.51 12.35 -1.94
N PRO A 197 5.81 11.98 -1.99
CA PRO A 197 6.85 12.79 -2.61
C PRO A 197 6.86 12.72 -4.15
N ALA A 198 5.73 12.37 -4.74
CA ALA A 198 5.51 12.31 -6.17
C ALA A 198 4.21 13.02 -6.56
N ARG A 199 4.18 13.60 -7.75
CA ARG A 199 2.98 14.19 -8.36
C ARG A 199 2.78 13.55 -9.72
N PHE A 200 1.55 13.10 -9.96
CA PHE A 200 1.17 12.38 -11.17
C PHE A 200 0.31 13.28 -12.04
N TYR A 201 0.61 13.30 -13.32
CA TYR A 201 -0.03 14.16 -14.31
C TYR A 201 -0.36 13.38 -15.57
N ASP A 202 -1.41 13.79 -16.24
CA ASP A 202 -1.57 13.48 -17.65
C ASP A 202 -0.73 14.44 -18.54
N GLN A 203 -0.68 14.17 -19.82
CA GLN A 203 0.11 14.97 -20.77
C GLN A 203 -0.38 16.43 -20.85
N TYR A 204 -1.68 16.65 -20.72
CA TYR A 204 -2.26 17.99 -20.82
C TYR A 204 -1.93 18.81 -19.57
N GLU A 205 -2.12 18.24 -18.38
CA GLU A 205 -1.84 18.88 -17.10
C GLU A 205 -0.35 19.23 -16.95
N LEU A 206 0.52 18.30 -17.36
CA LEU A 206 1.97 18.51 -17.28
C LEU A 206 2.40 19.70 -18.12
N ARG A 207 1.92 19.77 -19.39
CA ARG A 207 2.19 20.87 -20.30
C ARG A 207 1.63 22.21 -19.79
N ARG A 208 0.39 22.20 -19.28
CA ARG A 208 -0.25 23.40 -18.73
C ARG A 208 0.53 23.97 -17.54
N ASN A 209 1.13 23.11 -16.74
CA ASN A 209 1.91 23.51 -15.56
C ASN A 209 3.37 23.88 -15.90
N GLY A 210 3.79 23.79 -17.16
CA GLY A 210 5.15 24.11 -17.60
C GLY A 210 6.23 23.23 -16.96
N LYS A 211 5.88 22.00 -16.56
CA LYS A 211 6.77 21.08 -15.89
C LYS A 211 7.33 20.03 -16.84
N SER A 212 8.57 19.59 -16.59
CA SER A 212 9.17 18.43 -17.24
C SER A 212 8.99 17.22 -16.35
N PRO A 213 8.67 16.03 -16.89
CA PRO A 213 8.57 14.83 -16.08
C PRO A 213 9.94 14.28 -15.72
N ASP A 214 10.10 13.77 -14.52
CA ASP A 214 11.26 12.97 -14.08
C ASP A 214 11.11 11.51 -14.50
N TYR A 215 9.87 11.02 -14.52
CA TYR A 215 9.52 9.67 -14.96
C TYR A 215 8.34 9.72 -15.92
N VAL A 216 8.37 8.82 -16.89
CA VAL A 216 7.26 8.54 -17.80
C VAL A 216 6.77 7.13 -17.56
N VAL A 217 5.47 6.98 -17.37
CA VAL A 217 4.78 5.70 -17.21
C VAL A 217 4.00 5.41 -18.49
N ASP A 218 4.36 4.33 -19.18
CA ASP A 218 3.65 3.83 -20.36
C ASP A 218 2.82 2.60 -19.96
N LEU A 219 1.56 2.59 -20.39
CA LEU A 219 0.57 1.57 -20.12
C LEU A 219 0.13 0.93 -21.43
N ILE A 220 0.76 -0.18 -21.80
CA ILE A 220 0.62 -0.77 -23.15
C ILE A 220 -0.08 -2.13 -23.05
N TRP A 221 -1.28 -2.23 -23.59
CA TRP A 221 -1.98 -3.49 -23.75
C TRP A 221 -1.43 -4.29 -24.92
N ARG A 222 -1.05 -5.55 -24.66
CA ARG A 222 -0.57 -6.50 -25.67
C ARG A 222 -1.38 -7.79 -25.62
N ASN A 223 -1.33 -8.54 -26.72
CA ASN A 223 -1.99 -9.86 -26.83
C ASN A 223 -3.48 -9.84 -26.48
N VAL A 224 -4.16 -8.71 -26.67
CA VAL A 224 -5.58 -8.61 -26.37
C VAL A 224 -6.37 -9.44 -27.37
N ARG A 225 -7.18 -10.36 -26.86
CA ARG A 225 -8.05 -11.24 -27.64
C ARG A 225 -9.43 -11.26 -27.06
N PHE A 226 -10.43 -11.28 -27.94
CA PHE A 226 -11.81 -11.50 -27.58
C PHE A 226 -12.29 -12.72 -28.37
N ASP A 227 -12.71 -13.74 -27.67
CA ASP A 227 -13.26 -14.95 -28.26
C ASP A 227 -14.70 -15.10 -27.82
N GLN A 228 -15.60 -15.09 -28.79
CA GLN A 228 -16.98 -15.43 -28.61
C GLN A 228 -17.14 -16.88 -29.07
N GLY A 229 -17.24 -17.79 -28.11
CA GLY A 229 -17.49 -19.17 -28.35
C GLY A 229 -18.83 -19.40 -29.10
N LEU A 230 -18.94 -20.52 -29.80
CA LEU A 230 -20.22 -20.96 -30.34
C LEU A 230 -21.19 -21.29 -29.20
N ASP A 231 -22.47 -20.97 -29.39
CA ASP A 231 -23.52 -21.34 -28.46
C ASP A 231 -23.51 -22.87 -28.25
N ARG A 232 -23.33 -23.30 -27.00
CA ARG A 232 -23.32 -24.70 -26.60
C ARG A 232 -24.71 -25.06 -26.12
N SER A 233 -25.25 -26.16 -26.67
CA SER A 233 -26.57 -26.66 -26.26
C SER A 233 -26.43 -28.00 -25.60
N ARG A 234 -27.15 -28.19 -24.50
CA ARG A 234 -27.35 -29.48 -23.82
C ARG A 234 -28.82 -29.67 -23.51
N ASN A 235 -29.25 -30.91 -23.42
CA ASN A 235 -30.62 -31.23 -22.99
C ASN A 235 -30.63 -32.29 -21.90
N TYR A 236 -31.69 -32.31 -21.13
CA TYR A 236 -31.98 -33.34 -20.16
C TYR A 236 -33.48 -33.50 -19.98
N ASN A 237 -33.87 -34.69 -19.55
CA ASN A 237 -35.28 -35.04 -19.34
C ASN A 237 -35.66 -34.88 -17.86
N ARG A 238 -36.85 -34.35 -17.63
CA ARG A 238 -37.51 -34.30 -16.33
C ARG A 238 -38.72 -35.25 -16.34
N SER A 239 -38.93 -35.96 -15.25
CA SER A 239 -40.13 -36.74 -15.04
C SER A 239 -40.64 -36.58 -13.62
N LYS A 240 -41.95 -36.47 -13.46
CA LYS A 240 -42.59 -36.29 -12.15
C LYS A 240 -43.89 -37.05 -12.10
N LYS A 241 -44.13 -37.79 -11.02
CA LYS A 241 -45.42 -38.38 -10.74
C LYS A 241 -46.36 -37.33 -10.15
N ILE A 242 -47.47 -37.10 -10.79
CA ILE A 242 -48.51 -36.16 -10.35
C ILE A 242 -49.81 -36.89 -10.10
N GLU A 243 -50.54 -36.48 -9.10
CA GLU A 243 -51.91 -36.99 -8.87
C GLU A 243 -52.85 -36.39 -9.93
N THR A 244 -53.53 -37.24 -10.67
CA THR A 244 -54.39 -36.82 -11.74
C THR A 244 -55.89 -37.12 -11.43
N GLY A 245 -56.14 -37.76 -10.31
CA GLY A 245 -57.55 -38.10 -9.88
C GLY A 245 -57.52 -39.12 -8.75
N LYS A 246 -58.71 -39.59 -8.41
CA LYS A 246 -58.92 -40.67 -7.44
C LYS A 246 -59.75 -41.77 -8.06
N ASP A 247 -59.42 -42.99 -7.68
CA ASP A 247 -60.26 -44.15 -8.11
C ASP A 247 -61.59 -44.20 -7.35
N THR A 248 -62.44 -45.16 -7.71
CA THR A 248 -63.75 -45.39 -7.07
C THR A 248 -63.64 -45.71 -5.57
N ALA A 249 -62.46 -46.08 -5.07
CA ALA A 249 -62.13 -46.33 -3.68
C ALA A 249 -61.45 -45.16 -3.00
N ASN A 250 -61.47 -43.93 -3.61
CA ASN A 250 -60.86 -42.69 -3.13
C ASN A 250 -59.34 -42.73 -3.00
N LYS A 251 -58.65 -43.69 -3.66
CA LYS A 251 -57.16 -43.73 -3.71
C LYS A 251 -56.60 -42.85 -4.82
N PRO A 252 -55.51 -42.13 -4.62
CA PRO A 252 -54.93 -41.23 -5.62
C PRO A 252 -54.38 -42.01 -6.83
N ILE A 253 -54.75 -41.56 -8.03
CA ILE A 253 -54.23 -42.06 -9.31
C ILE A 253 -53.10 -41.17 -9.72
N TYR A 254 -51.88 -41.72 -9.93
CA TYR A 254 -50.69 -41.01 -10.36
C TYR A 254 -50.39 -41.23 -11.83
N THR A 255 -50.10 -40.17 -12.53
CA THR A 255 -49.59 -40.20 -13.90
C THR A 255 -48.16 -39.62 -13.93
N THR A 256 -47.29 -40.26 -14.69
CA THR A 256 -45.95 -39.71 -14.90
C THR A 256 -45.99 -38.71 -16.05
N VAL A 257 -45.66 -37.46 -15.75
CA VAL A 257 -45.48 -36.39 -16.74
C VAL A 257 -44.00 -36.20 -17.06
N MET A 258 -43.69 -35.84 -18.29
CA MET A 258 -42.34 -35.69 -18.78
C MET A 258 -42.17 -34.35 -19.49
N ALA A 259 -40.99 -33.78 -19.37
CA ALA A 259 -40.54 -32.63 -20.14
C ALA A 259 -39.05 -32.79 -20.51
N THR A 260 -38.65 -32.23 -21.64
CA THR A 260 -37.28 -32.12 -22.06
C THR A 260 -36.87 -30.66 -21.97
N VAL A 261 -35.79 -30.36 -21.23
CA VAL A 261 -35.25 -29.03 -21.06
C VAL A 261 -34.01 -28.90 -21.97
N TYR A 262 -33.99 -27.86 -22.79
CA TYR A 262 -32.89 -27.52 -23.70
C TYR A 262 -32.19 -26.27 -23.14
N VAL A 263 -30.99 -26.42 -22.64
CA VAL A 263 -30.17 -25.31 -22.09
C VAL A 263 -29.18 -24.86 -23.16
N THR A 264 -29.18 -23.57 -23.42
CA THR A 264 -28.19 -22.94 -24.30
C THR A 264 -27.25 -22.08 -23.44
N GLU A 265 -25.97 -22.32 -23.57
CA GLU A 265 -24.89 -21.57 -22.93
C GLU A 265 -24.19 -20.69 -23.97
N ARG A 266 -24.09 -19.41 -23.67
CA ARG A 266 -23.29 -18.41 -24.40
C ARG A 266 -22.09 -18.01 -23.61
N GLU A 267 -20.94 -17.90 -24.24
CA GLU A 267 -19.68 -17.55 -23.60
C GLU A 267 -18.96 -16.45 -24.35
N LEU A 268 -18.39 -15.50 -23.62
CA LEU A 268 -17.40 -14.54 -24.09
C LEU A 268 -16.18 -14.64 -23.21
N THR A 269 -15.02 -14.82 -23.81
CA THR A 269 -13.74 -14.71 -23.11
C THR A 269 -12.94 -13.53 -23.65
N ALA A 270 -12.26 -12.83 -22.77
CA ALA A 270 -11.31 -11.81 -23.10
C ALA A 270 -10.02 -12.06 -22.33
N THR A 271 -8.88 -11.88 -23.00
CA THR A 271 -7.55 -11.99 -22.40
C THR A 271 -6.68 -10.86 -22.89
N GLY A 272 -5.67 -10.49 -22.12
CA GLY A 272 -4.68 -9.49 -22.50
C GLY A 272 -3.62 -9.32 -21.45
N ASP A 273 -2.52 -8.69 -21.82
CA ASP A 273 -1.40 -8.38 -20.95
C ASP A 273 -1.21 -6.86 -20.91
N LEU A 274 -1.28 -6.27 -19.73
CA LEU A 274 -0.88 -4.87 -19.53
C LEU A 274 0.61 -4.83 -19.22
N ASN A 275 1.39 -4.22 -20.10
CA ASN A 275 2.79 -3.89 -19.83
C ASN A 275 2.83 -2.51 -19.16
N VAL A 276 3.43 -2.45 -17.98
CA VAL A 276 3.71 -1.23 -17.24
C VAL A 276 5.20 -0.95 -17.36
N ILE A 277 5.54 0.14 -18.02
CA ILE A 277 6.93 0.54 -18.26
C ILE A 277 7.15 1.89 -17.61
N ILE A 278 8.20 2.02 -16.79
CA ILE A 278 8.57 3.30 -16.18
C ILE A 278 9.98 3.63 -16.60
N THR A 279 10.13 4.80 -17.23
CA THR A 279 11.39 5.29 -17.75
C THR A 279 11.78 6.57 -17.03
N ASN A 280 13.01 6.63 -16.51
CA ASN A 280 13.63 7.86 -16.01
C ASN A 280 14.01 8.74 -17.20
N THR A 281 13.59 10.02 -17.19
CA THR A 281 13.80 10.92 -18.32
C THR A 281 15.21 11.48 -18.41
N ASP A 282 15.95 11.55 -17.27
CA ASP A 282 17.29 12.12 -17.22
C ASP A 282 18.33 11.23 -17.93
N ASN A 283 18.30 9.94 -17.64
CA ASN A 283 19.26 8.96 -18.19
C ASN A 283 18.64 7.98 -19.20
N ARG A 284 17.32 8.08 -19.44
CA ARG A 284 16.53 7.18 -20.30
C ARG A 284 16.57 5.71 -19.85
N GLU A 285 16.87 5.47 -18.59
CA GLU A 285 16.88 4.13 -18.02
C GLU A 285 15.45 3.66 -17.75
N GLN A 286 15.15 2.44 -18.17
CA GLN A 286 13.90 1.77 -17.83
C GLN A 286 14.02 1.19 -16.40
N VAL A 287 13.40 1.89 -15.44
CA VAL A 287 13.45 1.51 -14.01
C VAL A 287 12.44 0.44 -13.64
N LEU A 288 11.38 0.27 -14.43
CA LEU A 288 10.41 -0.81 -14.31
C LEU A 288 9.98 -1.29 -15.69
N TRP A 289 9.91 -2.59 -15.84
CA TRP A 289 9.15 -3.28 -16.87
C TRP A 289 8.41 -4.44 -16.21
N ASP A 290 7.09 -4.38 -16.19
CA ASP A 290 6.25 -5.43 -15.60
C ASP A 290 5.12 -5.80 -16.56
N ARG A 291 4.74 -7.08 -16.57
CA ARG A 291 3.67 -7.63 -17.39
C ARG A 291 2.58 -8.17 -16.46
N LEU A 292 1.42 -7.58 -16.54
CA LEU A 292 0.25 -7.93 -15.74
C LEU A 292 -0.77 -8.66 -16.62
N PRO A 293 -0.85 -10.00 -16.57
CA PRO A 293 -1.83 -10.75 -17.33
C PRO A 293 -3.23 -10.54 -16.77
N SER A 294 -4.20 -10.40 -17.66
CA SER A 294 -5.62 -10.26 -17.31
C SER A 294 -6.49 -11.17 -18.16
N ASN A 295 -7.55 -11.69 -17.57
CA ASN A 295 -8.54 -12.48 -18.25
C ASN A 295 -9.94 -12.12 -17.75
N TYR A 296 -10.91 -12.24 -18.62
CA TYR A 296 -12.32 -12.06 -18.31
C TYR A 296 -13.11 -13.17 -18.99
N ARG A 297 -14.05 -13.77 -18.28
CA ARG A 297 -14.98 -14.77 -18.79
C ARG A 297 -16.40 -14.40 -18.38
N TYR A 298 -17.26 -14.30 -19.35
CA TYR A 298 -18.68 -14.10 -19.17
C TYR A 298 -19.43 -15.32 -19.69
N THR A 299 -20.34 -15.86 -18.91
CA THR A 299 -21.15 -17.01 -19.26
C THR A 299 -22.61 -16.65 -19.01
N TYR A 300 -23.47 -16.95 -19.97
CA TYR A 300 -24.91 -16.76 -19.84
C TYR A 300 -25.64 -17.99 -20.30
N GLU A 301 -26.49 -18.54 -19.44
CA GLU A 301 -27.35 -19.70 -19.74
C GLU A 301 -28.81 -19.30 -19.76
N TYR A 302 -29.54 -19.82 -20.71
CA TYR A 302 -31.00 -19.78 -20.77
C TYR A 302 -31.54 -21.11 -21.25
N ALA A 303 -32.83 -21.37 -21.02
CA ALA A 303 -33.43 -22.64 -21.43
C ALA A 303 -34.77 -22.45 -22.14
N LYS A 304 -35.13 -23.48 -22.94
CA LYS A 304 -36.46 -23.74 -23.47
C LYS A 304 -36.85 -25.14 -23.08
N TYR A 305 -38.13 -25.45 -23.13
CA TYR A 305 -38.60 -26.80 -22.85
C TYR A 305 -39.68 -27.24 -23.82
N THR A 306 -39.83 -28.54 -23.89
CA THR A 306 -40.97 -29.22 -24.56
C THR A 306 -41.53 -30.25 -23.60
N GLY A 307 -42.85 -30.54 -23.70
CA GLY A 307 -43.57 -31.48 -22.85
C GLY A 307 -44.40 -30.81 -21.76
N ASP A 308 -44.64 -31.52 -20.67
CA ASP A 308 -45.54 -31.07 -19.61
C ASP A 308 -44.81 -30.21 -18.59
N LYS A 309 -45.24 -28.96 -18.43
CA LYS A 309 -44.64 -27.99 -17.49
C LYS A 309 -44.61 -28.44 -16.02
N ARG A 310 -45.52 -29.36 -15.65
CA ARG A 310 -45.62 -29.89 -14.28
C ARG A 310 -44.47 -30.82 -13.92
N ALA A 311 -43.71 -31.30 -14.92
CA ALA A 311 -42.52 -32.10 -14.73
C ALA A 311 -41.30 -31.25 -14.36
N LEU A 312 -41.32 -29.93 -14.63
CA LEU A 312 -40.21 -29.01 -14.40
C LEU A 312 -40.00 -28.70 -12.92
N GLU A 313 -38.74 -28.43 -12.55
CA GLU A 313 -38.30 -27.99 -11.23
C GLU A 313 -38.05 -26.47 -11.19
N ASP A 314 -37.92 -25.91 -9.99
CA ASP A 314 -37.68 -24.48 -9.82
C ASP A 314 -36.36 -24.04 -10.47
N SER A 315 -35.35 -24.90 -10.46
CA SER A 315 -34.06 -24.68 -11.15
C SER A 315 -34.23 -24.55 -12.66
N ASP A 316 -35.13 -25.30 -13.25
CA ASP A 316 -35.43 -25.24 -14.69
C ASP A 316 -36.16 -23.93 -15.03
N TRP A 317 -37.10 -23.51 -14.19
CA TRP A 317 -37.80 -22.23 -14.35
C TRP A 317 -36.89 -21.04 -14.24
N THR A 318 -35.85 -21.11 -13.41
CA THR A 318 -34.84 -20.07 -13.32
C THR A 318 -34.13 -19.83 -14.65
N LEU A 319 -33.84 -20.88 -15.41
CA LEU A 319 -33.21 -20.77 -16.73
C LEU A 319 -34.21 -20.43 -17.84
N ILE A 320 -35.45 -20.99 -17.79
CA ILE A 320 -36.50 -20.76 -18.77
C ILE A 320 -36.99 -19.32 -18.76
N ASN A 321 -37.06 -18.70 -17.57
CA ASN A 321 -37.50 -17.33 -17.40
C ASN A 321 -36.40 -16.28 -17.75
N ARG A 322 -35.17 -16.73 -18.06
CA ARG A 322 -34.11 -15.82 -18.52
C ARG A 322 -34.37 -15.34 -19.94
N ASN A 323 -33.97 -14.10 -20.21
CA ASN A 323 -34.11 -13.54 -21.55
C ASN A 323 -33.16 -14.25 -22.54
N ASN A 324 -33.73 -14.97 -23.49
CA ASN A 324 -32.97 -15.67 -24.53
C ASN A 324 -32.26 -14.72 -25.53
N ASN A 325 -32.65 -13.45 -25.56
CA ASN A 325 -32.05 -12.42 -26.40
C ASN A 325 -31.05 -11.53 -25.65
N GLN A 326 -30.62 -11.91 -24.41
CA GLN A 326 -29.63 -11.17 -23.68
C GLN A 326 -28.34 -11.04 -24.51
N PRO A 327 -27.90 -9.83 -24.88
CA PRO A 327 -26.65 -9.65 -25.62
C PRO A 327 -25.45 -10.03 -24.74
N LEU A 328 -24.42 -10.56 -25.36
CA LEU A 328 -23.12 -10.70 -24.73
C LEU A 328 -22.53 -9.31 -24.46
N PRO A 329 -21.65 -9.18 -23.43
CA PRO A 329 -20.93 -7.93 -23.21
C PRO A 329 -20.21 -7.48 -24.47
N SER A 330 -20.22 -6.17 -24.70
CA SER A 330 -19.45 -5.57 -25.76
C SER A 330 -17.92 -5.71 -25.51
N ARG A 331 -17.12 -5.54 -26.54
CA ARG A 331 -15.65 -5.52 -26.39
C ARG A 331 -15.18 -4.44 -25.41
N ASP A 332 -15.84 -3.29 -25.41
CA ASP A 332 -15.54 -2.20 -24.49
C ASP A 332 -15.81 -2.57 -23.04
N GLU A 333 -16.91 -3.29 -22.78
CA GLU A 333 -17.23 -3.80 -21.45
C GLU A 333 -16.23 -4.86 -21.02
N ALA A 334 -15.89 -5.79 -21.91
CA ALA A 334 -14.91 -6.83 -21.62
C ALA A 334 -13.51 -6.23 -21.38
N MET A 335 -13.12 -5.17 -22.14
CA MET A 335 -11.87 -4.46 -21.94
C MET A 335 -11.85 -3.72 -20.58
N GLY A 336 -12.97 -3.08 -20.22
CA GLY A 336 -13.12 -2.46 -18.92
C GLY A 336 -12.90 -3.45 -17.76
N GLU A 337 -13.38 -4.69 -17.91
CA GLU A 337 -13.16 -5.76 -16.93
C GLU A 337 -11.70 -6.23 -16.88
N LEU A 338 -11.00 -6.27 -18.02
CA LEU A 338 -9.56 -6.56 -18.05
C LEU A 338 -8.78 -5.48 -17.30
N ILE A 339 -9.06 -4.19 -17.56
CA ILE A 339 -8.42 -3.06 -16.87
C ILE A 339 -8.69 -3.15 -15.37
N ARG A 340 -9.95 -3.36 -14.97
CA ARG A 340 -10.35 -3.42 -13.56
C ARG A 340 -9.58 -4.46 -12.77
N LYS A 341 -9.30 -5.62 -13.37
CA LYS A 341 -8.59 -6.72 -12.71
C LYS A 341 -7.12 -6.42 -12.39
N VAL A 342 -6.45 -5.62 -13.20
CA VAL A 342 -5.04 -5.26 -13.01
C VAL A 342 -4.84 -3.86 -12.42
N TYR A 343 -5.93 -3.12 -12.19
CA TYR A 343 -5.91 -1.72 -11.80
C TYR A 343 -5.10 -1.48 -10.52
N ASP A 344 -5.47 -2.14 -9.43
CA ASP A 344 -4.83 -1.96 -8.13
C ASP A 344 -3.35 -2.39 -8.15
N GLN A 345 -3.04 -3.45 -8.90
CA GLN A 345 -1.65 -3.90 -9.09
C GLN A 345 -0.84 -2.83 -9.83
N THR A 346 -1.42 -2.25 -10.89
CA THR A 346 -0.78 -1.17 -11.67
C THR A 346 -0.51 0.05 -10.78
N VAL A 347 -1.50 0.52 -10.04
CA VAL A 347 -1.34 1.67 -9.11
C VAL A 347 -0.24 1.40 -8.09
N ASN A 348 -0.23 0.21 -7.49
CA ASN A 348 0.79 -0.15 -6.49
C ASN A 348 2.19 -0.26 -7.10
N ARG A 349 2.34 -0.84 -8.32
CA ARG A 349 3.63 -0.92 -9.00
C ARG A 349 4.19 0.46 -9.32
N ILE A 350 3.38 1.34 -9.88
CA ILE A 350 3.79 2.72 -10.18
C ILE A 350 4.21 3.44 -8.88
N ARG A 351 3.37 3.41 -7.85
CA ARG A 351 3.64 4.10 -6.58
C ARG A 351 4.93 3.64 -5.93
N ASN A 352 5.16 2.33 -5.87
CA ASN A 352 6.34 1.77 -5.22
C ASN A 352 7.65 2.02 -5.99
N THR A 353 7.56 2.20 -7.31
CA THR A 353 8.73 2.45 -8.15
C THR A 353 9.16 3.92 -8.14
N VAL A 354 8.20 4.87 -8.12
CA VAL A 354 8.49 6.30 -8.21
C VAL A 354 8.48 7.01 -6.85
N SER A 355 8.23 6.28 -5.75
CA SER A 355 8.43 6.82 -4.39
C SER A 355 9.91 6.98 -4.08
N TRP A 356 10.20 7.88 -3.14
CA TRP A 356 11.59 8.12 -2.70
C TRP A 356 12.29 6.83 -2.27
#